data_ab38f711cd6fcb9706dcc989c0f4b84e
#
_entry.id   ab38f711cd6fcb9706dcc989c0f4b84e
#
_cell.length_a   1.000
_cell.length_b   1.000
_cell.length_c   1.000
_cell.angle_alpha   90.00
_cell.angle_beta   90.00
_cell.angle_gamma   90.00
#
_symmetry.space_group_name_H-M   'P 1'
#
loop_
_entity.id
_entity.type
_entity.pdbx_description
1 polymer ?
#
loop_
_entity_poly.entity_id
_entity_poly.type
_entity_poly.pdbx_seq_one_letter_code
_entity_poly.pdbx_strand_id
1 'polypeptide(L)'
;MRLLEFDYNLPEELIAQSPMESRDHSRLLVLDKKTGAISHHLFYEIVDYLYPGDVLVLNNSRVFPARLFGKKAETGGKVQILLNKITSDSNWEVIGKNLKLNDRIIFDDSKLEARVIQKNEKISQIKFNISGDKFFSEIEKIGHTPLPPYIKKTATKKDKTDYQTVYAKPVGSAAAPTAGLHFTDELLEKIKEKGIETAEVTLHVGLGTFAPVEAENIEDHQIHSEYYVVVPSEIKKIAKAKKEGRRVIAVGTTSTRVLETIFSSGCHPRPDRGSKIVDLSVDSRLHGNDNSISGWTNIFIYPGYQFRCIDGLITNFHVPKSSLLMLVSALAGKGNIDRAYEEAINNKYRFFSYGDAMLII
;
A
#
# COMPACT_ATOMS: atom_id res chain seq x y z
N MET A 1 -3.18 -17.28 16.84
CA MET A 1 -4.53 -16.67 16.62
C MET A 1 -5.13 -17.26 15.36
N ARG A 2 -6.44 -17.48 15.33
CA ARG A 2 -7.12 -18.04 14.16
C ARG A 2 -7.49 -16.95 13.17
N LEU A 3 -7.37 -17.21 11.88
CA LEU A 3 -7.76 -16.30 10.81
C LEU A 3 -9.24 -15.87 10.92
N LEU A 4 -10.11 -16.77 11.35
CA LEU A 4 -11.55 -16.52 11.54
C LEU A 4 -11.85 -15.43 12.58
N GLU A 5 -10.94 -15.15 13.51
CA GLU A 5 -11.10 -14.06 14.49
C GLU A 5 -11.08 -12.67 13.82
N PHE A 6 -10.53 -12.59 12.59
CA PHE A 6 -10.45 -11.37 11.78
C PHE A 6 -11.50 -11.35 10.66
N ASP A 7 -12.58 -12.12 10.81
CA ASP A 7 -13.71 -12.09 9.90
C ASP A 7 -14.78 -11.13 10.39
N TYR A 8 -15.47 -10.50 9.45
CA TYR A 8 -16.66 -9.71 9.72
C TYR A 8 -17.59 -9.72 8.50
N ASN A 9 -18.88 -9.53 8.71
CA ASN A 9 -19.85 -9.50 7.62
C ASN A 9 -19.95 -8.08 7.06
N LEU A 10 -19.55 -7.90 5.81
CA LEU A 10 -19.65 -6.62 5.10
C LEU A 10 -20.72 -6.71 4.02
N PRO A 11 -21.80 -5.90 4.09
CA PRO A 11 -22.74 -5.74 3.00
C PRO A 11 -22.04 -5.23 1.73
N GLU A 12 -22.28 -5.88 0.60
CA GLU A 12 -21.57 -5.61 -0.65
C GLU A 12 -21.79 -4.17 -1.15
N GLU A 13 -22.96 -3.61 -0.89
CA GLU A 13 -23.32 -2.24 -1.23
C GLU A 13 -22.48 -1.17 -0.53
N LEU A 14 -21.80 -1.51 0.56
CA LEU A 14 -20.89 -0.59 1.25
C LEU A 14 -19.49 -0.56 0.60
N ILE A 15 -19.18 -1.45 -0.32
CA ILE A 15 -17.90 -1.46 -1.03
C ILE A 15 -17.89 -0.35 -2.08
N ALA A 16 -17.08 0.67 -1.86
CA ALA A 16 -17.00 1.83 -2.75
C ALA A 16 -16.45 1.46 -4.13
N GLN A 17 -17.18 1.79 -5.20
CA GLN A 17 -16.80 1.53 -6.58
C GLN A 17 -16.12 2.74 -7.27
N SER A 18 -16.20 3.92 -6.65
CA SER A 18 -15.59 5.17 -7.12
C SER A 18 -15.23 6.06 -5.94
N PRO A 19 -14.22 6.95 -6.08
CA PRO A 19 -13.91 7.91 -5.04
C PRO A 19 -15.05 8.94 -4.88
N MET A 20 -15.00 9.72 -3.80
CA MET A 20 -15.81 10.93 -3.67
C MET A 20 -15.38 11.96 -4.72
N GLU A 21 -16.28 12.84 -5.11
CA GLU A 21 -15.99 13.92 -6.05
C GLU A 21 -14.91 14.85 -5.47
N SER A 22 -15.09 15.30 -4.23
CA SER A 22 -14.05 15.92 -3.42
C SER A 22 -13.45 14.87 -2.48
N ARG A 23 -12.14 14.59 -2.61
CA ARG A 23 -11.47 13.48 -1.90
C ARG A 23 -11.52 13.62 -0.40
N ASP A 24 -11.36 14.85 0.10
CA ASP A 24 -11.35 15.22 1.51
C ASP A 24 -12.75 15.34 2.14
N HIS A 25 -13.82 15.15 1.33
CA HIS A 25 -15.21 15.03 1.81
C HIS A 25 -15.64 13.59 2.10
N SER A 26 -14.74 12.62 2.02
CA SER A 26 -14.98 11.29 2.56
C SER A 26 -15.22 11.38 4.07
N ARG A 27 -15.94 10.42 4.65
CA ARG A 27 -16.15 10.36 6.09
C ARG A 27 -14.88 9.92 6.80
N LEU A 28 -14.72 10.39 8.03
CA LEU A 28 -13.62 10.05 8.92
C LEU A 28 -14.19 9.49 10.23
N LEU A 29 -13.90 8.25 10.54
CA LEU A 29 -14.14 7.68 11.87
C LEU A 29 -12.86 7.87 12.70
N VAL A 30 -12.95 8.57 13.82
CA VAL A 30 -11.84 8.74 14.75
C VAL A 30 -11.99 7.75 15.89
N LEU A 31 -10.96 6.95 16.12
CA LEU A 31 -10.89 5.95 17.18
C LEU A 31 -9.74 6.29 18.14
N ASP A 32 -10.09 6.63 19.38
CA ASP A 32 -9.12 6.69 20.46
C ASP A 32 -8.73 5.26 20.87
N LYS A 33 -7.49 4.87 20.60
CA LYS A 33 -7.03 3.49 20.84
C LYS A 33 -6.92 3.12 22.33
N LYS A 34 -6.84 4.11 23.23
CA LYS A 34 -6.72 3.86 24.67
C LYS A 34 -8.11 3.66 25.31
N THR A 35 -9.05 4.52 24.98
CA THR A 35 -10.40 4.51 25.57
C THR A 35 -11.39 3.69 24.75
N GLY A 36 -11.13 3.51 23.45
CA GLY A 36 -12.05 2.92 22.49
C GLY A 36 -13.20 3.86 22.12
N ALA A 37 -13.11 5.16 22.44
CA ALA A 37 -14.11 6.14 22.05
C ALA A 37 -14.08 6.36 20.53
N ILE A 38 -15.29 6.50 19.95
CA ILE A 38 -15.48 6.69 18.51
C ILE A 38 -16.21 8.02 18.29
N SER A 39 -15.76 8.77 17.27
CA SER A 39 -16.47 9.94 16.76
C SER A 39 -16.45 9.98 15.24
N HIS A 40 -17.41 10.72 14.65
CA HIS A 40 -17.65 10.76 13.21
C HIS A 40 -17.46 12.18 12.69
N HIS A 41 -16.70 12.30 11.60
CA HIS A 41 -16.27 13.55 10.99
C HIS A 41 -16.23 13.43 9.46
N LEU A 42 -15.87 14.52 8.80
CA LEU A 42 -15.41 14.51 7.42
C LEU A 42 -13.89 14.59 7.39
N PHE A 43 -13.27 14.05 6.35
CA PHE A 43 -11.82 13.88 6.32
C PHE A 43 -11.06 15.22 6.41
N TYR A 44 -11.58 16.30 5.84
CA TYR A 44 -10.95 17.62 5.95
C TYR A 44 -10.84 18.13 7.40
N GLU A 45 -11.65 17.62 8.33
CA GLU A 45 -11.58 17.95 9.78
C GLU A 45 -10.41 17.21 10.48
N ILE A 46 -9.66 16.37 9.76
CA ILE A 46 -8.49 15.67 10.33
C ILE A 46 -7.46 16.63 10.93
N VAL A 47 -7.41 17.86 10.40
CA VAL A 47 -6.55 18.92 10.90
C VAL A 47 -6.79 19.16 12.40
N ASP A 48 -8.01 19.00 12.90
CA ASP A 48 -8.34 19.25 14.30
C ASP A 48 -7.74 18.20 15.27
N TYR A 49 -7.39 17.04 14.73
CA TYR A 49 -6.79 15.92 15.47
C TYR A 49 -5.25 15.90 15.42
N LEU A 50 -4.66 16.74 14.59
CA LEU A 50 -3.21 16.87 14.48
C LEU A 50 -2.75 18.11 15.29
N TYR A 51 -1.60 17.97 15.96
CA TYR A 51 -1.03 19.05 16.78
C TYR A 51 0.24 19.63 16.16
N PRO A 52 0.53 20.92 16.36
CA PRO A 52 1.80 21.50 15.94
C PRO A 52 2.99 20.66 16.42
N GLY A 53 3.88 20.35 15.49
CA GLY A 53 5.02 19.50 15.76
C GLY A 53 4.82 18.01 15.46
N ASP A 54 3.60 17.53 15.19
CA ASP A 54 3.39 16.18 14.68
C ASP A 54 4.12 15.97 13.34
N VAL A 55 4.50 14.74 13.05
CA VAL A 55 5.05 14.35 11.75
C VAL A 55 4.09 13.39 11.04
N LEU A 56 3.55 13.84 9.92
CA LEU A 56 2.68 13.04 9.05
C LEU A 56 3.51 12.31 7.99
N VAL A 57 3.53 10.98 8.00
CA VAL A 57 4.38 10.20 7.09
C VAL A 57 3.57 9.62 5.94
N LEU A 58 3.93 10.02 4.72
CA LEU A 58 3.23 9.75 3.47
C LEU A 58 3.99 8.73 2.63
N ASN A 59 3.29 7.75 2.04
CA ASN A 59 3.89 6.92 0.99
C ASN A 59 3.69 7.60 -0.37
N ASN A 60 4.78 8.09 -0.96
CA ASN A 60 4.77 8.86 -2.20
C ASN A 60 4.90 8.02 -3.47
N SER A 61 4.77 6.69 -3.39
CA SER A 61 4.88 5.83 -4.56
C SER A 61 3.76 6.09 -5.57
N ARG A 62 4.10 6.06 -6.88
CA ARG A 62 3.18 6.26 -7.99
C ARG A 62 2.80 4.94 -8.63
N VAL A 63 1.49 4.75 -8.83
CA VAL A 63 0.95 3.59 -9.55
C VAL A 63 1.24 3.74 -11.05
N PHE A 64 1.77 2.66 -11.66
CA PHE A 64 1.89 2.56 -13.10
C PHE A 64 0.76 1.70 -13.68
N PRO A 65 0.42 1.85 -14.97
CA PRO A 65 -0.68 1.10 -15.59
C PRO A 65 -0.28 -0.36 -15.82
N ALA A 66 -0.24 -1.13 -14.74
CA ALA A 66 0.31 -2.47 -14.68
C ALA A 66 -0.52 -3.55 -15.38
N ARG A 67 -1.77 -3.26 -15.77
CA ARG A 67 -2.65 -4.22 -16.45
C ARG A 67 -2.52 -4.07 -17.95
N LEU A 68 -2.05 -5.13 -18.63
CA LEU A 68 -1.83 -5.14 -20.07
C LEU A 68 -2.74 -6.17 -20.74
N PHE A 69 -3.28 -5.82 -21.90
CA PHE A 69 -4.05 -6.71 -22.78
C PHE A 69 -3.24 -6.94 -24.04
N GLY A 70 -3.08 -8.20 -24.43
CA GLY A 70 -2.35 -8.61 -25.61
C GLY A 70 -2.93 -9.84 -26.26
N LYS A 71 -2.22 -10.36 -27.25
CA LYS A 71 -2.59 -11.59 -27.99
C LYS A 71 -1.38 -12.51 -28.08
N LYS A 72 -1.60 -13.80 -28.09
CA LYS A 72 -0.56 -14.79 -28.44
C LYS A 72 -0.21 -14.64 -29.90
N ALA A 73 1.06 -14.50 -30.23
CA ALA A 73 1.50 -14.29 -31.61
C ALA A 73 1.11 -15.45 -32.54
N GLU A 74 1.18 -16.70 -32.05
CA GLU A 74 0.93 -17.88 -32.85
C GLU A 74 -0.55 -18.21 -33.04
N THR A 75 -1.39 -17.94 -32.03
CA THR A 75 -2.80 -18.39 -32.02
C THR A 75 -3.83 -17.26 -32.06
N GLY A 76 -3.39 -16.00 -31.88
CA GLY A 76 -4.29 -14.86 -31.72
C GLY A 76 -5.10 -14.85 -30.43
N GLY A 77 -4.88 -15.84 -29.54
CA GLY A 77 -5.62 -15.95 -28.29
C GLY A 77 -5.40 -14.75 -27.37
N LYS A 78 -6.49 -14.16 -26.85
CA LYS A 78 -6.43 -13.01 -25.95
C LYS A 78 -5.73 -13.34 -24.64
N VAL A 79 -4.85 -12.46 -24.21
CA VAL A 79 -4.08 -12.57 -22.97
C VAL A 79 -4.28 -11.29 -22.17
N GLN A 80 -4.50 -11.45 -20.87
CA GLN A 80 -4.43 -10.38 -19.89
C GLN A 80 -3.33 -10.71 -18.91
N ILE A 81 -2.41 -9.77 -18.70
CA ILE A 81 -1.37 -9.87 -17.70
C ILE A 81 -1.42 -8.67 -16.76
N LEU A 82 -1.01 -8.91 -15.54
CA LEU A 82 -0.89 -7.91 -14.51
C LEU A 82 0.55 -7.96 -14.00
N LEU A 83 1.31 -6.90 -14.26
CA LEU A 83 2.69 -6.75 -13.84
C LEU A 83 2.74 -6.66 -12.31
N ASN A 84 3.55 -7.50 -11.68
CA ASN A 84 3.65 -7.58 -10.23
C ASN A 84 4.99 -7.05 -9.71
N LYS A 85 6.09 -7.63 -10.19
CA LYS A 85 7.43 -7.34 -9.68
C LYS A 85 8.47 -7.47 -10.79
N ILE A 86 9.38 -6.50 -10.87
CA ILE A 86 10.57 -6.61 -11.71
C ILE A 86 11.59 -7.55 -11.05
N THR A 87 12.12 -8.50 -11.80
CA THR A 87 13.11 -9.46 -11.32
C THR A 87 14.51 -9.23 -11.92
N SER A 88 14.55 -8.64 -13.09
CA SER A 88 15.75 -8.10 -13.73
C SER A 88 15.33 -7.11 -14.80
N ASP A 89 16.26 -6.42 -15.47
CA ASP A 89 16.02 -5.31 -16.39
C ASP A 89 14.80 -5.46 -17.32
N SER A 90 14.58 -6.64 -17.87
CA SER A 90 13.46 -6.94 -18.78
C SER A 90 12.55 -8.06 -18.30
N ASN A 91 12.83 -8.69 -17.15
CA ASN A 91 12.06 -9.81 -16.63
C ASN A 91 11.12 -9.35 -15.53
N TRP A 92 9.87 -9.80 -15.63
CA TRP A 92 8.82 -9.48 -14.69
C TRP A 92 8.10 -10.72 -14.19
N GLU A 93 7.81 -10.74 -12.90
CA GLU A 93 6.74 -11.57 -12.36
C GLU A 93 5.39 -10.97 -12.74
N VAL A 94 4.50 -11.82 -13.24
CA VAL A 94 3.15 -11.41 -13.66
C VAL A 94 2.10 -12.39 -13.17
N ILE A 95 0.92 -11.87 -12.91
CA ILE A 95 -0.29 -12.66 -12.75
C ILE A 95 -1.03 -12.63 -14.09
N GLY A 96 -1.32 -13.79 -14.68
CA GLY A 96 -1.99 -13.85 -15.96
C GLY A 96 -2.75 -15.15 -16.17
N LYS A 97 -3.85 -15.06 -16.93
CA LYS A 97 -4.66 -16.23 -17.31
C LYS A 97 -4.23 -16.72 -18.70
N ASN A 98 -4.35 -18.04 -18.92
CA ASN A 98 -4.10 -18.69 -20.20
C ASN A 98 -2.65 -18.56 -20.73
N LEU A 99 -1.67 -18.33 -19.85
CA LEU A 99 -0.25 -18.31 -20.22
C LEU A 99 0.30 -19.73 -20.25
N LYS A 100 1.08 -20.05 -21.28
CA LYS A 100 1.87 -21.28 -21.40
C LYS A 100 3.35 -20.92 -21.52
N LEU A 101 4.22 -21.83 -21.11
CA LEU A 101 5.66 -21.67 -21.29
C LEU A 101 5.98 -21.44 -22.77
N ASN A 102 6.88 -20.52 -23.06
CA ASN A 102 7.28 -20.08 -24.38
C ASN A 102 6.23 -19.30 -25.19
N ASP A 103 5.01 -19.05 -24.70
CA ASP A 103 4.08 -18.16 -25.38
C ASP A 103 4.76 -16.82 -25.69
N ARG A 104 4.66 -16.38 -26.93
CA ARG A 104 5.04 -15.04 -27.36
C ARG A 104 3.77 -14.18 -27.39
N ILE A 105 3.83 -13.03 -26.71
CA ILE A 105 2.70 -12.12 -26.53
C ILE A 105 3.04 -10.82 -27.24
N ILE A 106 2.12 -10.35 -28.07
CA ILE A 106 2.17 -9.06 -28.72
C ILE A 106 1.10 -8.15 -28.15
N PHE A 107 1.42 -6.86 -28.02
CA PHE A 107 0.51 -5.85 -27.50
C PHE A 107 0.15 -4.91 -28.64
N ASP A 108 -1.16 -4.81 -28.96
CA ASP A 108 -1.67 -3.94 -30.03
C ASP A 108 -1.25 -2.48 -29.74
N ASP A 109 -1.03 -1.71 -30.79
CA ASP A 109 -0.65 -0.29 -30.75
C ASP A 109 0.68 0.00 -29.98
N SER A 110 1.53 -0.99 -29.87
CA SER A 110 2.81 -0.88 -29.13
C SER A 110 3.94 -1.64 -29.83
N LYS A 111 5.18 -1.23 -29.53
CA LYS A 111 6.40 -1.99 -29.87
C LYS A 111 6.75 -3.03 -28.83
N LEU A 112 5.91 -3.20 -27.81
CA LEU A 112 6.12 -4.12 -26.70
C LEU A 112 5.77 -5.54 -27.12
N GLU A 113 6.71 -6.46 -26.90
CA GLU A 113 6.51 -7.89 -27.01
C GLU A 113 7.02 -8.56 -25.73
N ALA A 114 6.44 -9.70 -25.39
CA ALA A 114 6.89 -10.49 -24.24
C ALA A 114 6.95 -11.99 -24.56
N ARG A 115 7.81 -12.70 -23.85
CA ARG A 115 7.86 -14.17 -23.88
C ARG A 115 7.71 -14.71 -22.46
N VAL A 116 6.87 -15.73 -22.29
CA VAL A 116 6.75 -16.48 -21.03
C VAL A 116 7.99 -17.37 -20.87
N ILE A 117 8.83 -17.04 -19.88
CA ILE A 117 10.09 -17.76 -19.62
C ILE A 117 9.98 -18.76 -18.47
N GLN A 118 8.99 -18.60 -17.59
CA GLN A 118 8.68 -19.55 -16.52
C GLN A 118 7.18 -19.51 -16.22
N LYS A 119 6.59 -20.66 -15.95
CA LYS A 119 5.18 -20.80 -15.59
C LYS A 119 5.03 -21.59 -14.31
N ASN A 120 4.44 -20.96 -13.28
CA ASN A 120 4.00 -21.59 -12.04
C ASN A 120 2.47 -21.43 -11.93
N GLU A 121 1.86 -22.04 -10.92
CA GLU A 121 0.40 -22.05 -10.75
C GLU A 121 -0.21 -20.63 -10.67
N LYS A 122 0.32 -19.78 -9.80
CA LYS A 122 -0.22 -18.41 -9.53
C LYS A 122 0.56 -17.30 -10.25
N ILE A 123 1.88 -17.47 -10.42
CA ILE A 123 2.78 -16.42 -10.92
C ILE A 123 3.56 -16.99 -12.11
N SER A 124 3.68 -16.20 -13.17
CA SER A 124 4.54 -16.51 -14.31
C SER A 124 5.66 -15.49 -14.38
N GLN A 125 6.81 -15.88 -14.94
CA GLN A 125 7.83 -14.92 -15.33
C GLN A 125 7.79 -14.71 -16.84
N ILE A 126 7.82 -13.43 -17.23
CA ILE A 126 7.88 -13.02 -18.62
C ILE A 126 9.08 -12.12 -18.86
N LYS A 127 9.63 -12.22 -20.06
CA LYS A 127 10.71 -11.35 -20.54
C LYS A 127 10.16 -10.45 -21.62
N PHE A 128 10.32 -9.12 -21.46
CA PHE A 128 9.98 -8.14 -22.47
C PHE A 128 11.17 -7.90 -23.42
N ASN A 129 10.87 -7.45 -24.63
CA ASN A 129 11.87 -7.09 -25.64
C ASN A 129 12.53 -5.74 -25.37
N ILE A 130 11.98 -4.91 -24.50
CA ILE A 130 12.49 -3.60 -24.08
C ILE A 130 12.44 -3.47 -22.56
N SER A 131 13.28 -2.58 -22.01
CA SER A 131 13.42 -2.36 -20.57
C SER A 131 13.59 -0.87 -20.23
N GLY A 132 13.68 -0.54 -18.94
CA GLY A 132 13.93 0.81 -18.44
C GLY A 132 12.86 1.81 -18.86
N ASP A 133 13.25 3.07 -19.11
CA ASP A 133 12.33 4.16 -19.42
C ASP A 133 11.51 3.90 -20.70
N LYS A 134 12.09 3.20 -21.67
CA LYS A 134 11.38 2.83 -22.91
C LYS A 134 10.22 1.88 -22.63
N PHE A 135 10.40 0.92 -21.71
CA PHE A 135 9.37 0.01 -21.25
C PHE A 135 8.23 0.79 -20.57
N PHE A 136 8.56 1.65 -19.59
CA PHE A 136 7.57 2.46 -18.89
C PHE A 136 6.82 3.41 -19.84
N SER A 137 7.51 3.99 -20.82
CA SER A 137 6.86 4.83 -21.84
C SER A 137 5.85 4.05 -22.70
N GLU A 138 6.14 2.78 -23.05
CA GLU A 138 5.19 1.96 -23.81
C GLU A 138 3.99 1.53 -22.96
N ILE A 139 4.21 1.09 -21.71
CA ILE A 139 3.08 0.68 -20.85
C ILE A 139 2.20 1.86 -20.43
N GLU A 140 2.72 3.09 -20.39
CA GLU A 140 1.88 4.29 -20.18
C GLU A 140 0.87 4.51 -21.31
N LYS A 141 1.19 4.09 -22.55
CA LYS A 141 0.29 4.22 -23.71
C LYS A 141 -0.81 3.17 -23.70
N ILE A 142 -0.44 1.90 -23.46
CA ILE A 142 -1.32 0.73 -23.64
C ILE A 142 -1.87 0.15 -22.35
N GLY A 143 -1.25 0.47 -21.21
CA GLY A 143 -1.60 -0.10 -19.92
C GLY A 143 -2.83 0.54 -19.28
N HIS A 144 -3.47 -0.25 -18.43
CA HIS A 144 -4.64 0.15 -17.66
C HIS A 144 -4.33 0.17 -16.17
N THR A 145 -4.97 1.08 -15.45
CA THR A 145 -4.87 1.17 -14.00
C THR A 145 -5.27 -0.18 -13.36
N PRO A 146 -4.43 -0.77 -12.51
CA PRO A 146 -4.68 -2.06 -11.89
C PRO A 146 -5.62 -1.92 -10.68
N LEU A 147 -6.89 -1.59 -10.94
CA LEU A 147 -7.88 -1.49 -9.87
C LEU A 147 -8.00 -2.82 -9.09
N PRO A 148 -8.19 -2.76 -7.76
CA PRO A 148 -8.39 -3.94 -6.92
C PRO A 148 -9.58 -4.80 -7.36
N PRO A 149 -9.59 -6.11 -7.05
CA PRO A 149 -10.60 -7.05 -7.56
C PRO A 149 -12.03 -6.79 -7.07
N TYR A 150 -12.19 -6.10 -5.93
CA TYR A 150 -13.51 -5.72 -5.40
C TYR A 150 -14.12 -4.47 -6.09
N ILE A 151 -13.35 -3.77 -6.92
CA ILE A 151 -13.86 -2.72 -7.81
C ILE A 151 -14.23 -3.37 -9.12
N LYS A 152 -15.54 -3.54 -9.36
CA LYS A 152 -16.09 -4.35 -10.46
C LYS A 152 -16.15 -3.62 -11.80
N LYS A 153 -15.90 -2.31 -11.81
CA LYS A 153 -15.91 -1.51 -13.07
C LYS A 153 -14.62 -1.73 -13.87
N THR A 154 -14.72 -1.55 -15.18
CA THR A 154 -13.54 -1.43 -16.06
C THR A 154 -12.82 -0.12 -15.76
N ALA A 155 -11.48 -0.16 -15.66
CA ALA A 155 -10.69 1.04 -15.46
C ALA A 155 -10.82 2.01 -16.65
N THR A 156 -11.06 3.27 -16.35
CA THR A 156 -11.19 4.37 -17.33
C THR A 156 -9.94 5.26 -17.32
N LYS A 157 -9.85 6.21 -18.25
CA LYS A 157 -8.77 7.21 -18.22
C LYS A 157 -8.77 8.04 -16.93
N LYS A 158 -9.95 8.30 -16.35
CA LYS A 158 -10.10 9.03 -15.09
C LYS A 158 -9.45 8.27 -13.92
N ASP A 159 -9.51 6.94 -13.93
CA ASP A 159 -8.90 6.12 -12.85
C ASP A 159 -7.37 6.23 -12.83
N LYS A 160 -6.70 6.67 -13.90
CA LYS A 160 -5.25 6.99 -13.87
C LYS A 160 -4.94 8.14 -12.91
N THR A 161 -5.87 9.08 -12.75
CA THR A 161 -5.75 10.21 -11.82
C THR A 161 -6.41 9.91 -10.47
N ASP A 162 -7.59 9.30 -10.48
CA ASP A 162 -8.35 9.02 -9.27
C ASP A 162 -7.66 7.99 -8.37
N TYR A 163 -6.90 7.05 -8.95
CA TYR A 163 -6.17 6.02 -8.20
C TYR A 163 -4.69 6.41 -7.98
N GLN A 164 -4.45 7.72 -7.75
CA GLN A 164 -3.16 8.30 -7.39
C GLN A 164 -3.33 9.28 -6.23
N THR A 165 -2.34 9.34 -5.34
CA THR A 165 -2.25 10.43 -4.36
C THR A 165 -1.76 11.71 -5.04
N VAL A 166 -2.12 12.88 -4.51
CA VAL A 166 -1.68 14.18 -5.04
C VAL A 166 -0.16 14.38 -4.95
N TYR A 167 0.49 13.66 -4.04
CA TYR A 167 1.93 13.69 -3.80
C TYR A 167 2.69 12.49 -4.42
N ALA A 168 2.09 11.71 -5.32
CA ALA A 168 2.73 10.57 -5.96
C ALA A 168 3.90 10.99 -6.87
N LYS A 169 5.11 10.41 -6.66
CA LYS A 169 6.35 10.75 -7.38
C LYS A 169 7.04 9.53 -8.00
N PRO A 170 7.73 8.64 -7.24
CA PRO A 170 8.46 7.52 -7.83
C PRO A 170 7.51 6.47 -8.39
N VAL A 171 7.67 6.15 -9.68
CA VAL A 171 6.89 5.09 -10.35
C VAL A 171 7.38 3.72 -9.89
N GLY A 172 6.46 2.79 -9.61
CA GLY A 172 6.85 1.41 -9.25
C GLY A 172 5.78 0.63 -8.49
N SER A 173 4.65 1.24 -8.15
CA SER A 173 3.55 0.57 -7.45
C SER A 173 2.51 -0.01 -8.39
N ALA A 174 2.09 -1.25 -8.13
CA ALA A 174 0.93 -1.87 -8.77
C ALA A 174 -0.39 -1.55 -8.05
N ALA A 175 -0.35 -0.90 -6.88
CA ALA A 175 -1.51 -0.44 -6.15
C ALA A 175 -1.23 0.90 -5.46
N ALA A 176 -2.25 1.75 -5.33
CA ALA A 176 -2.13 3.03 -4.65
C ALA A 176 -2.05 2.87 -3.12
N PRO A 177 -1.31 3.73 -2.41
CA PRO A 177 -1.41 3.87 -0.96
C PRO A 177 -2.73 4.59 -0.61
N THR A 178 -3.82 3.81 -0.54
CA THR A 178 -5.20 4.30 -0.65
C THR A 178 -5.62 5.27 0.45
N ALA A 179 -5.06 5.18 1.65
CA ALA A 179 -5.29 6.17 2.71
C ALA A 179 -4.83 7.59 2.32
N GLY A 180 -3.87 7.69 1.40
CA GLY A 180 -3.41 8.96 0.86
C GLY A 180 -4.35 9.57 -0.18
N LEU A 181 -5.32 8.80 -0.71
CA LEU A 181 -6.26 9.31 -1.70
C LEU A 181 -7.22 10.36 -1.15
N HIS A 182 -7.39 10.41 0.16
CA HIS A 182 -8.26 11.38 0.83
C HIS A 182 -7.67 12.80 0.88
N PHE A 183 -6.36 12.92 0.70
CA PHE A 183 -5.70 14.23 0.76
C PHE A 183 -5.87 14.99 -0.55
N THR A 184 -6.06 16.31 -0.41
CA THR A 184 -5.96 17.31 -1.46
C THR A 184 -4.74 18.19 -1.20
N ASP A 185 -4.29 18.94 -2.21
CA ASP A 185 -3.19 19.89 -2.06
C ASP A 185 -3.54 20.96 -1.04
N GLU A 186 -4.80 21.45 -1.05
CA GLU A 186 -5.31 22.47 -0.13
C GLU A 186 -5.32 21.95 1.32
N LEU A 187 -5.68 20.68 1.55
CA LEU A 187 -5.67 20.09 2.89
C LEU A 187 -4.23 19.94 3.40
N LEU A 188 -3.30 19.52 2.54
CA LEU A 188 -1.88 19.41 2.90
C LEU A 188 -1.26 20.77 3.25
N GLU A 189 -1.62 21.85 2.55
CA GLU A 189 -1.18 23.19 2.90
C GLU A 189 -1.74 23.65 4.26
N LYS A 190 -3.03 23.42 4.55
CA LYS A 190 -3.62 23.70 5.86
C LYS A 190 -2.91 22.93 7.00
N ILE A 191 -2.56 21.67 6.76
CA ILE A 191 -1.81 20.84 7.71
C ILE A 191 -0.44 21.48 7.99
N LYS A 192 0.26 21.91 6.95
CA LYS A 192 1.56 22.56 7.06
C LYS A 192 1.47 23.93 7.75
N GLU A 193 0.46 24.75 7.43
CA GLU A 193 0.21 26.04 8.09
C GLU A 193 -0.06 25.88 9.59
N LYS A 194 -0.66 24.76 10.00
CA LYS A 194 -0.85 24.43 11.42
C LYS A 194 0.46 24.02 12.14
N GLY A 195 1.59 23.95 11.42
CA GLY A 195 2.90 23.57 11.99
C GLY A 195 3.10 22.06 12.10
N ILE A 196 2.41 21.27 11.28
CA ILE A 196 2.61 19.81 11.18
C ILE A 196 3.63 19.56 10.07
N GLU A 197 4.67 18.81 10.38
CA GLU A 197 5.69 18.42 9.42
C GLU A 197 5.22 17.23 8.58
N THR A 198 5.59 17.19 7.30
CA THR A 198 5.42 15.99 6.47
C THR A 198 6.75 15.31 6.23
N ALA A 199 6.73 13.98 6.18
CA ALA A 199 7.86 13.15 5.78
C ALA A 199 7.40 12.15 4.71
N GLU A 200 8.27 11.84 3.75
CA GLU A 200 7.96 10.94 2.64
C GLU A 200 8.74 9.63 2.77
N VAL A 201 8.04 8.52 2.54
CA VAL A 201 8.62 7.20 2.33
C VAL A 201 8.13 6.67 0.98
N THR A 202 8.90 5.82 0.34
CA THR A 202 8.47 5.11 -0.87
C THR A 202 8.36 3.63 -0.53
N LEU A 203 7.18 3.05 -0.63
CA LEU A 203 6.98 1.60 -0.67
C LEU A 203 6.29 1.27 -1.99
N HIS A 204 6.94 0.46 -2.80
CA HIS A 204 6.34 -0.04 -4.03
C HIS A 204 5.37 -1.17 -3.71
N VAL A 205 4.08 -0.81 -3.69
CA VAL A 205 3.00 -1.71 -3.31
C VAL A 205 2.77 -2.74 -4.40
N GLY A 206 2.95 -4.02 -4.05
CA GLY A 206 2.65 -5.15 -4.93
C GLY A 206 1.18 -5.58 -4.83
N LEU A 207 0.78 -6.45 -5.76
CA LEU A 207 -0.59 -7.02 -5.78
C LEU A 207 -0.88 -7.96 -4.61
N GLY A 208 0.16 -8.48 -3.97
CA GLY A 208 0.05 -9.32 -2.78
C GLY A 208 -0.64 -8.63 -1.60
N THR A 209 -0.68 -7.29 -1.59
CA THR A 209 -1.41 -6.51 -0.55
C THR A 209 -2.91 -6.80 -0.55
N PHE A 210 -3.48 -7.23 -1.68
CA PHE A 210 -4.90 -7.59 -1.79
C PHE A 210 -5.14 -9.11 -1.71
N ALA A 211 -4.08 -9.90 -1.57
CA ALA A 211 -4.23 -11.35 -1.43
C ALA A 211 -4.80 -11.66 -0.03
N PRO A 212 -5.80 -12.54 0.06
CA PRO A 212 -6.29 -13.00 1.35
C PRO A 212 -5.19 -13.79 2.08
N VAL A 213 -5.23 -13.77 3.40
CA VAL A 213 -4.45 -14.69 4.22
C VAL A 213 -5.07 -16.07 4.06
N GLU A 214 -4.26 -17.06 3.66
CA GLU A 214 -4.73 -18.44 3.41
C GLU A 214 -4.43 -19.38 4.60
N ALA A 215 -3.54 -18.99 5.52
CA ALA A 215 -3.17 -19.79 6.68
C ALA A 215 -4.28 -19.81 7.74
N GLU A 216 -4.60 -20.96 8.30
CA GLU A 216 -5.60 -21.10 9.38
C GLU A 216 -5.14 -20.38 10.65
N ASN A 217 -3.87 -20.53 11.02
CA ASN A 217 -3.22 -19.73 12.06
C ASN A 217 -2.43 -18.61 11.42
N ILE A 218 -2.69 -17.38 11.85
CA ILE A 218 -2.10 -16.20 11.22
C ILE A 218 -0.57 -16.16 11.33
N GLU A 219 0.00 -16.77 12.37
CA GLU A 219 1.44 -16.88 12.59
C GLU A 219 2.16 -17.69 11.50
N ASP A 220 1.43 -18.57 10.77
CA ASP A 220 1.97 -19.40 9.69
C ASP A 220 1.92 -18.69 8.33
N HIS A 221 1.29 -17.50 8.27
CA HIS A 221 1.17 -16.73 7.04
C HIS A 221 2.51 -16.10 6.65
N GLN A 222 2.88 -16.29 5.38
CA GLN A 222 4.04 -15.63 4.77
C GLN A 222 3.58 -14.40 3.98
N ILE A 223 3.86 -13.22 4.51
CA ILE A 223 3.53 -11.97 3.82
C ILE A 223 4.53 -11.71 2.66
N HIS A 224 4.04 -11.17 1.57
CA HIS A 224 4.86 -10.80 0.43
C HIS A 224 5.84 -9.68 0.79
N SER A 225 7.08 -9.80 0.28
CA SER A 225 8.09 -8.76 0.41
C SER A 225 7.81 -7.61 -0.56
N GLU A 226 7.91 -6.39 -0.07
CA GLU A 226 7.76 -5.16 -0.84
C GLU A 226 9.02 -4.29 -0.72
N TYR A 227 9.42 -3.67 -1.82
CA TYR A 227 10.63 -2.84 -1.87
C TYR A 227 10.33 -1.43 -1.38
N TYR A 228 11.16 -0.94 -0.48
CA TYR A 228 11.06 0.43 0.02
C TYR A 228 12.33 1.24 -0.20
N VAL A 229 12.16 2.55 -0.29
CA VAL A 229 13.24 3.54 -0.35
C VAL A 229 12.86 4.71 0.53
N VAL A 230 13.79 5.19 1.35
CA VAL A 230 13.60 6.40 2.16
C VAL A 230 14.86 7.26 2.11
N VAL A 231 14.68 8.54 1.87
CA VAL A 231 15.77 9.51 1.87
C VAL A 231 16.24 9.75 3.31
N PRO A 232 17.56 9.80 3.60
CA PRO A 232 18.09 9.97 4.97
C PRO A 232 17.57 11.20 5.70
N SER A 233 17.29 12.29 4.99
CA SER A 233 16.68 13.50 5.59
C SER A 233 15.31 13.21 6.21
N GLU A 234 14.50 12.37 5.56
CA GLU A 234 13.17 12.00 6.06
C GLU A 234 13.26 11.12 7.32
N ILE A 235 14.20 10.17 7.34
CA ILE A 235 14.48 9.34 8.52
C ILE A 235 14.97 10.21 9.69
N LYS A 236 15.89 11.15 9.42
CA LYS A 236 16.38 12.08 10.45
C LYS A 236 15.26 12.93 11.03
N LYS A 237 14.33 13.42 10.18
CA LYS A 237 13.14 14.18 10.60
C LYS A 237 12.27 13.34 11.56
N ILE A 238 11.94 12.09 11.17
CA ILE A 238 11.12 11.18 11.97
C ILE A 238 11.84 10.80 13.29
N ALA A 239 13.12 10.46 13.22
CA ALA A 239 13.91 10.12 14.42
C ALA A 239 14.03 11.29 15.39
N LYS A 240 14.18 12.52 14.87
CA LYS A 240 14.17 13.74 15.67
C LYS A 240 12.83 13.93 16.38
N ALA A 241 11.72 13.77 15.67
CA ALA A 241 10.38 13.86 16.26
C ALA A 241 10.20 12.86 17.41
N LYS A 242 10.59 11.59 17.21
CA LYS A 242 10.52 10.57 18.25
C LYS A 242 11.38 10.93 19.47
N LYS A 243 12.60 11.43 19.25
CA LYS A 243 13.50 11.86 20.34
C LYS A 243 12.92 13.03 21.14
N GLU A 244 12.19 13.93 20.48
CA GLU A 244 11.54 15.11 21.09
C GLU A 244 10.16 14.77 21.69
N GLY A 245 9.70 13.52 21.66
CA GLY A 245 8.38 13.11 22.16
C GLY A 245 7.20 13.60 21.29
N ARG A 246 7.47 14.02 20.05
CA ARG A 246 6.45 14.42 19.08
C ARG A 246 5.82 13.19 18.44
N ARG A 247 4.53 13.28 18.09
CA ARG A 247 3.82 12.15 17.50
C ARG A 247 4.25 11.94 16.05
N VAL A 248 4.34 10.68 15.67
CA VAL A 248 4.51 10.23 14.28
C VAL A 248 3.22 9.55 13.83
N ILE A 249 2.53 10.16 12.88
CA ILE A 249 1.26 9.66 12.34
C ILE A 249 1.49 9.09 10.95
N ALA A 250 1.29 7.79 10.79
CA ALA A 250 1.44 7.15 9.49
C ALA A 250 0.18 7.34 8.64
N VAL A 251 0.34 7.64 7.35
CA VAL A 251 -0.74 7.61 6.37
C VAL A 251 -0.65 6.31 5.59
N GLY A 252 -1.56 5.40 5.90
CA GLY A 252 -1.65 4.06 5.34
C GLY A 252 -0.79 3.02 6.03
N THR A 253 -1.22 1.79 5.92
CA THR A 253 -0.50 0.60 6.39
C THR A 253 0.85 0.43 5.70
N THR A 254 1.00 0.96 4.48
CA THR A 254 2.25 0.97 3.71
C THR A 254 3.33 1.82 4.40
N SER A 255 3.01 3.06 4.80
CA SER A 255 3.92 3.91 5.59
C SER A 255 4.26 3.26 6.92
N THR A 256 3.27 2.68 7.61
CA THR A 256 3.47 1.94 8.86
C THR A 256 4.49 0.82 8.69
N ARG A 257 4.35 -0.02 7.65
CA ARG A 257 5.27 -1.14 7.41
C ARG A 257 6.71 -0.68 7.16
N VAL A 258 6.92 0.39 6.41
CA VAL A 258 8.26 0.97 6.21
C VAL A 258 8.84 1.45 7.53
N LEU A 259 8.07 2.26 8.28
CA LEU A 259 8.52 2.84 9.53
C LEU A 259 8.87 1.76 10.55
N GLU A 260 7.97 0.81 10.75
CA GLU A 260 8.20 -0.27 11.70
C GLU A 260 9.34 -1.21 11.25
N THR A 261 9.62 -1.35 9.95
CA THR A 261 10.80 -2.08 9.47
C THR A 261 12.10 -1.35 9.81
N ILE A 262 12.14 -0.03 9.63
CA ILE A 262 13.36 0.77 9.86
C ILE A 262 13.63 0.93 11.37
N PHE A 263 12.59 1.15 12.17
CA PHE A 263 12.72 1.46 13.59
C PHE A 263 12.57 0.23 14.51
N SER A 264 12.21 -0.94 14.01
CA SER A 264 12.16 -2.17 14.79
C SER A 264 13.52 -2.87 14.79
N SER A 265 14.40 -2.51 15.70
CA SER A 265 15.53 -3.36 16.06
C SER A 265 15.02 -4.48 16.99
N GLY A 266 14.64 -5.62 16.43
CA GLY A 266 14.69 -6.91 17.10
C GLY A 266 13.53 -7.33 18.01
N CYS A 267 12.28 -7.31 17.57
CA CYS A 267 11.19 -7.94 18.33
C CYS A 267 10.21 -8.76 17.48
N HIS A 268 10.73 -9.84 16.89
CA HIS A 268 9.95 -11.07 16.67
C HIS A 268 10.85 -12.28 16.95
N PRO A 269 10.36 -13.32 17.63
CA PRO A 269 11.18 -14.48 18.03
C PRO A 269 11.44 -15.47 16.88
N ARG A 270 11.41 -15.05 15.62
CA ARG A 270 11.84 -15.88 14.49
C ARG A 270 13.04 -15.24 13.80
N PRO A 271 14.21 -15.92 13.75
CA PRO A 271 15.32 -15.49 12.92
C PRO A 271 14.94 -15.82 11.48
N ASP A 272 14.30 -14.87 10.79
CA ASP A 272 14.05 -15.06 9.37
C ASP A 272 15.25 -14.59 8.56
N ARG A 273 15.71 -15.46 7.67
CA ARG A 273 16.89 -15.29 6.84
C ARG A 273 16.61 -14.20 5.80
N GLY A 274 16.93 -12.95 6.11
CA GLY A 274 16.91 -11.90 5.10
C GLY A 274 16.68 -10.46 5.53
N SER A 275 16.16 -10.18 6.71
CA SER A 275 16.09 -8.80 7.22
C SER A 275 17.43 -8.40 7.83
N LYS A 276 18.24 -7.67 7.09
CA LYS A 276 19.43 -7.03 7.65
C LYS A 276 18.96 -5.86 8.51
N ILE A 277 19.29 -5.92 9.80
CA ILE A 277 19.14 -4.84 10.78
C ILE A 277 19.88 -3.63 10.21
N VAL A 278 19.16 -2.53 10.01
CA VAL A 278 19.80 -1.24 9.76
C VAL A 278 20.27 -0.73 11.12
N ASP A 279 21.55 -0.92 11.39
CA ASP A 279 22.23 -0.21 12.48
C ASP A 279 22.22 1.29 12.09
N LEU A 280 21.55 2.12 12.90
CA LEU A 280 21.50 3.57 12.68
C LEU A 280 22.88 4.24 12.86
N SER A 281 23.89 3.50 13.30
CA SER A 281 25.30 3.87 13.22
C SER A 281 25.88 3.45 11.87
N VAL A 282 25.50 4.19 10.79
CA VAL A 282 26.22 4.21 9.51
C VAL A 282 26.63 2.84 8.95
N ASP A 283 25.71 2.03 8.42
CA ASP A 283 26.10 0.97 7.49
C ASP A 283 25.93 1.44 6.04
N SER A 284 27.05 1.69 5.40
CA SER A 284 27.25 2.20 4.04
C SER A 284 26.96 1.13 3.00
N ARG A 285 25.68 0.75 2.80
CA ARG A 285 25.27 0.02 1.60
C ARG A 285 24.39 0.89 0.72
N LEU A 286 25.02 1.96 0.26
CA LEU A 286 24.50 2.86 -0.73
C LEU A 286 24.60 2.18 -2.10
N HIS A 287 23.48 1.88 -2.71
CA HIS A 287 23.40 1.60 -4.14
C HIS A 287 22.76 2.79 -4.84
N GLY A 288 23.57 3.55 -5.55
CA GLY A 288 23.17 4.73 -6.31
C GLY A 288 23.69 6.04 -5.72
N ASN A 289 23.80 7.06 -6.56
CA ASN A 289 24.35 8.39 -6.24
C ASN A 289 23.56 9.22 -5.20
N ASP A 290 22.50 8.68 -4.54
CA ASP A 290 21.54 9.46 -3.77
C ASP A 290 21.49 9.17 -2.26
N ASN A 291 22.46 8.54 -1.65
CA ASN A 291 22.47 8.32 -0.19
C ASN A 291 21.12 7.80 0.41
N SER A 292 20.26 7.13 -0.35
CA SER A 292 18.97 6.65 0.14
C SER A 292 19.10 5.30 0.87
N ILE A 293 18.26 5.09 1.92
CA ILE A 293 18.11 3.80 2.59
C ILE A 293 17.07 3.00 1.83
N SER A 294 17.42 1.83 1.36
CA SER A 294 16.49 0.96 0.63
C SER A 294 16.59 -0.49 1.09
N GLY A 295 15.52 -1.22 0.93
CA GLY A 295 15.46 -2.62 1.31
C GLY A 295 14.13 -3.28 0.97
N TRP A 296 13.98 -4.51 1.43
CA TRP A 296 12.74 -5.27 1.31
C TRP A 296 12.11 -5.42 2.68
N THR A 297 10.81 -5.15 2.79
CA THR A 297 10.04 -5.43 4.00
C THR A 297 9.06 -6.57 3.77
N ASN A 298 9.13 -7.58 4.63
CA ASN A 298 8.14 -8.64 4.80
C ASN A 298 7.56 -8.61 6.22
N ILE A 299 7.59 -7.44 6.88
CA ILE A 299 7.07 -7.30 8.22
C ILE A 299 5.57 -7.63 8.24
N PHE A 300 5.20 -8.57 9.10
CA PHE A 300 3.83 -8.95 9.35
C PHE A 300 3.42 -8.49 10.75
N ILE A 301 2.55 -7.48 10.79
CA ILE A 301 2.09 -6.85 12.03
C ILE A 301 0.70 -7.39 12.36
N TYR A 302 0.56 -8.01 13.53
CA TYR A 302 -0.68 -8.56 14.06
C TYR A 302 -0.73 -8.37 15.59
N PRO A 303 -1.87 -8.58 16.26
CA PRO A 303 -1.98 -8.36 17.71
C PRO A 303 -0.87 -9.03 18.52
N GLY A 304 -0.29 -8.27 19.45
CA GLY A 304 0.93 -8.62 20.20
C GLY A 304 2.18 -7.89 19.69
N TYR A 305 2.12 -7.27 18.49
CA TYR A 305 3.21 -6.45 17.98
C TYR A 305 3.38 -5.16 18.80
N GLN A 306 4.63 -4.80 19.12
CA GLN A 306 4.97 -3.57 19.83
C GLN A 306 5.47 -2.53 18.86
N PHE A 307 4.64 -1.52 18.57
CA PHE A 307 5.00 -0.41 17.68
C PHE A 307 6.15 0.41 18.27
N ARG A 308 7.13 0.73 17.43
CA ARG A 308 8.35 1.45 17.79
C ARG A 308 8.37 2.87 17.26
N CYS A 309 7.73 3.10 16.13
CA CYS A 309 7.79 4.38 15.44
C CYS A 309 6.47 5.12 15.48
N ILE A 310 5.37 4.50 15.06
CA ILE A 310 4.12 5.22 14.90
C ILE A 310 3.34 5.41 16.21
N ASP A 311 2.76 6.59 16.36
CA ASP A 311 1.88 6.95 17.47
C ASP A 311 0.39 6.99 17.06
N GLY A 312 0.12 7.12 15.76
CA GLY A 312 -1.21 7.09 15.18
C GLY A 312 -1.19 6.63 13.73
N LEU A 313 -2.35 6.33 13.19
CA LEU A 313 -2.52 5.79 11.84
C LEU A 313 -3.79 6.35 11.19
N ILE A 314 -3.65 6.89 9.98
CA ILE A 314 -4.75 7.21 9.07
C ILE A 314 -4.84 6.05 8.09
N THR A 315 -6.02 5.43 7.95
CA THR A 315 -6.20 4.26 7.10
C THR A 315 -7.60 4.19 6.52
N ASN A 316 -7.81 3.34 5.49
CA ASN A 316 -9.15 2.94 5.05
C ASN A 316 -9.67 1.78 5.91
N PHE A 317 -10.94 1.41 5.74
CA PHE A 317 -11.47 0.15 6.25
C PHE A 317 -11.02 -1.01 5.37
N HIS A 318 -10.54 -2.10 5.98
CA HIS A 318 -9.84 -3.19 5.32
C HIS A 318 -10.72 -4.43 5.12
N VAL A 319 -10.35 -5.24 4.13
CA VAL A 319 -11.02 -6.52 3.78
C VAL A 319 -10.99 -7.49 4.96
N PRO A 320 -12.06 -8.27 5.21
CA PRO A 320 -12.06 -9.35 6.19
C PRO A 320 -10.88 -10.32 5.97
N LYS A 321 -10.37 -10.90 7.03
CA LYS A 321 -9.27 -11.89 7.00
C LYS A 321 -7.99 -11.39 6.33
N SER A 322 -7.75 -10.07 6.30
CA SER A 322 -6.56 -9.48 5.68
C SER A 322 -5.48 -9.15 6.70
N SER A 323 -4.23 -9.18 6.24
CA SER A 323 -3.08 -8.71 7.03
C SER A 323 -3.20 -7.25 7.46
N LEU A 324 -3.96 -6.45 6.70
CA LEU A 324 -4.20 -5.05 7.00
C LEU A 324 -5.17 -4.87 8.19
N LEU A 325 -6.22 -5.71 8.27
CA LEU A 325 -7.11 -5.73 9.43
C LEU A 325 -6.37 -6.17 10.70
N MET A 326 -5.44 -7.10 10.57
CA MET A 326 -4.58 -7.53 11.67
C MET A 326 -3.66 -6.42 12.17
N LEU A 327 -3.10 -5.61 11.26
CA LEU A 327 -2.26 -4.47 11.59
C LEU A 327 -3.01 -3.41 12.39
N VAL A 328 -4.20 -3.00 11.95
CA VAL A 328 -5.00 -2.02 12.70
C VAL A 328 -5.47 -2.58 14.05
N SER A 329 -5.76 -3.89 14.10
CA SER A 329 -6.09 -4.60 15.35
C SER A 329 -4.90 -4.65 16.31
N ALA A 330 -3.68 -4.73 15.80
CA ALA A 330 -2.47 -4.65 16.63
C ALA A 330 -2.28 -3.28 17.24
N LEU A 331 -2.63 -2.20 16.51
CA LEU A 331 -2.45 -0.82 16.97
C LEU A 331 -3.50 -0.38 17.99
N ALA A 332 -4.77 -0.71 17.75
CA ALA A 332 -5.88 -0.21 18.56
C ALA A 332 -6.49 -1.25 19.51
N GLY A 333 -6.04 -2.51 19.41
CA GLY A 333 -6.70 -3.64 20.07
C GLY A 333 -7.88 -4.19 19.27
N LYS A 334 -7.96 -5.51 19.18
CA LYS A 334 -8.96 -6.21 18.35
C LYS A 334 -10.40 -5.79 18.72
N GLY A 335 -10.76 -5.73 20.02
CA GLY A 335 -12.10 -5.36 20.44
C GLY A 335 -12.49 -3.92 20.08
N ASN A 336 -11.55 -2.98 20.08
CA ASN A 336 -11.81 -1.61 19.63
C ASN A 336 -12.05 -1.55 18.11
N ILE A 337 -11.27 -2.32 17.35
CA ILE A 337 -11.44 -2.40 15.89
C ILE A 337 -12.76 -3.07 15.52
N ASP A 338 -13.16 -4.16 16.20
CA ASP A 338 -14.44 -4.81 15.94
C ASP A 338 -15.61 -3.84 16.14
N ARG A 339 -15.62 -3.11 17.26
CA ARG A 339 -16.63 -2.07 17.52
C ARG A 339 -16.62 -0.96 16.48
N ALA A 340 -15.42 -0.49 16.07
CA ALA A 340 -15.30 0.55 15.08
C ALA A 340 -15.82 0.10 13.69
N TYR A 341 -15.61 -1.15 13.32
CA TYR A 341 -16.11 -1.71 12.06
C TYR A 341 -17.62 -1.95 12.11
N GLU A 342 -18.14 -2.46 13.22
CA GLU A 342 -19.59 -2.57 13.44
C GLU A 342 -20.28 -1.21 13.38
N GLU A 343 -19.74 -0.20 14.06
CA GLU A 343 -20.20 1.18 14.05
C GLU A 343 -20.18 1.78 12.63
N ALA A 344 -19.08 1.54 11.87
CA ALA A 344 -18.95 1.99 10.50
C ALA A 344 -20.01 1.34 9.58
N ILE A 345 -20.27 0.05 9.72
CA ILE A 345 -21.29 -0.68 8.95
C ILE A 345 -22.68 -0.13 9.28
N ASN A 346 -23.02 0.01 10.57
CA ASN A 346 -24.31 0.51 11.03
C ASN A 346 -24.59 1.94 10.55
N ASN A 347 -23.55 2.76 10.48
CA ASN A 347 -23.61 4.13 9.97
C ASN A 347 -23.36 4.23 8.44
N LYS A 348 -23.33 3.10 7.72
CA LYS A 348 -23.20 3.05 6.26
C LYS A 348 -21.96 3.79 5.75
N TYR A 349 -20.82 3.59 6.40
CA TYR A 349 -19.53 4.00 5.87
C TYR A 349 -19.22 3.23 4.60
N ARG A 350 -18.45 3.85 3.72
CA ARG A 350 -17.94 3.23 2.50
C ARG A 350 -16.64 2.51 2.81
N PHE A 351 -16.45 1.33 2.25
CA PHE A 351 -15.32 0.45 2.57
C PHE A 351 -14.32 0.36 1.43
N PHE A 352 -13.08 -0.02 1.77
CA PHE A 352 -11.93 -0.33 0.93
C PHE A 352 -11.32 0.90 0.24
N SER A 353 -10.67 0.70 -0.95
CA SER A 353 -9.76 1.68 -1.57
C SER A 353 -10.36 3.05 -1.83
N TYR A 354 -11.61 3.11 -2.26
CA TYR A 354 -12.33 4.36 -2.53
C TYR A 354 -13.34 4.70 -1.44
N GLY A 355 -13.29 3.96 -0.35
CA GLY A 355 -14.17 4.14 0.80
C GLY A 355 -13.79 5.33 1.66
N ASP A 356 -14.30 5.30 2.89
CA ASP A 356 -14.06 6.30 3.91
C ASP A 356 -12.80 6.00 4.72
N ALA A 357 -12.39 6.93 5.57
CA ALA A 357 -11.17 6.85 6.35
C ALA A 357 -11.45 6.54 7.83
N MET A 358 -10.43 6.00 8.50
CA MET A 358 -10.35 5.89 9.95
C MET A 358 -9.03 6.50 10.43
N LEU A 359 -9.10 7.32 11.48
CA LEU A 359 -7.95 7.81 12.23
C LEU A 359 -7.89 7.07 13.57
N ILE A 360 -6.78 6.40 13.84
CA ILE A 360 -6.48 5.71 15.10
C ILE A 360 -5.43 6.52 15.84
N ILE A 361 -5.75 7.05 17.03
CA ILE A 361 -4.88 7.90 17.85
C ILE A 361 -4.87 7.50 19.33
#